data_503ed3edf45b82de5b0febd4c49e31f7
#
_entry.id   503ed3edf45b82de5b0febd4c49e31f7
#
_cell.length_a   1.000
_cell.length_b   1.000
_cell.length_c   1.000
_cell.angle_alpha   90.00
_cell.angle_beta   90.00
_cell.angle_gamma   90.00
#
_symmetry.space_group_name_H-M   'P 1'
#
loop_
_entity.id
_entity.type
_entity.pdbx_description
1 polymer ?
#
loop_
_entity_poly.entity_id
_entity_poly.type
_entity_poly.pdbx_seq_one_letter_code
_entity_poly.pdbx_strand_id
1 'polypeptide(L)'
;MECKSSPFAQYDNAETILKLEMKRTSQSWDGDPLPDYPKGKPELVVMRYIFPVGSKLPWHHHPVINYGILHQGELTIIRDDGKTQVVHAGEAVVEMVGSVHCGMNSGDKPVILDMFYLSQEGIPLAVQHPEIPMK
;
A
#
# COMPACT_ATOMS: atom_id res chain seq x y z
N MET A 1 20.28 18.77 16.70
CA MET A 1 19.39 18.31 15.60
C MET A 1 19.72 16.87 15.25
N GLU A 2 18.77 16.01 15.41
CA GLU A 2 18.97 14.61 15.05
C GLU A 2 18.97 14.43 13.55
N CYS A 3 20.03 13.84 13.04
CA CYS A 3 20.09 13.38 11.68
C CYS A 3 19.38 12.03 11.62
N LYS A 4 18.12 12.02 11.15
CA LYS A 4 17.42 10.74 10.97
C LYS A 4 18.04 10.05 9.77
N SER A 5 18.65 8.89 10.02
CA SER A 5 19.19 8.08 8.94
C SER A 5 18.05 7.57 8.04
N SER A 6 18.32 7.44 6.76
CA SER A 6 17.45 6.75 5.82
C SER A 6 17.22 5.33 6.31
N PRO A 7 15.99 4.76 6.10
CA PRO A 7 15.76 3.34 6.40
C PRO A 7 16.66 2.42 5.58
N PHE A 8 17.37 2.95 4.59
CA PHE A 8 18.28 2.20 3.74
C PHE A 8 19.74 2.36 4.12
N ALA A 9 20.06 3.14 5.17
CA ALA A 9 21.42 3.40 5.60
C ALA A 9 22.21 2.11 5.91
N GLN A 10 21.51 1.05 6.33
CA GLN A 10 22.12 -0.24 6.57
C GLN A 10 22.79 -0.84 5.34
N TYR A 11 22.45 -0.36 4.13
CA TYR A 11 23.02 -0.87 2.88
C TYR A 11 24.19 -0.02 2.37
N ASP A 12 24.52 1.09 3.05
CA ASP A 12 25.56 2.04 2.58
C ASP A 12 26.91 1.36 2.40
N ASN A 13 27.21 0.33 3.18
CA ASN A 13 28.49 -0.38 3.15
C ASN A 13 28.43 -1.70 2.40
N ALA A 14 27.41 -1.91 1.58
CA ALA A 14 27.31 -3.13 0.77
C ALA A 14 28.47 -3.17 -0.24
N GLU A 15 29.24 -4.28 -0.22
CA GLU A 15 30.38 -4.47 -1.11
C GLU A 15 30.01 -5.26 -2.37
N THR A 16 28.83 -5.88 -2.39
CA THR A 16 28.34 -6.65 -3.52
C THR A 16 26.87 -6.34 -3.76
N ILE A 17 26.34 -6.80 -4.89
CA ILE A 17 24.91 -6.67 -5.16
C ILE A 17 24.15 -7.59 -4.22
N LEU A 18 23.20 -7.01 -3.49
CA LEU A 18 22.30 -7.75 -2.62
C LEU A 18 20.95 -7.93 -3.32
N LYS A 19 20.38 -9.11 -3.17
CA LYS A 19 19.03 -9.42 -3.71
C LYS A 19 18.19 -9.91 -2.54
N LEU A 20 17.29 -9.06 -2.08
CA LEU A 20 16.47 -9.36 -0.92
C LEU A 20 15.01 -9.51 -1.37
N GLU A 21 14.44 -10.68 -1.16
CA GLU A 21 13.03 -10.90 -1.45
C GLU A 21 12.22 -10.34 -0.29
N MET A 22 11.55 -9.22 -0.53
CA MET A 22 10.80 -8.52 0.51
C MET A 22 9.42 -9.13 0.73
N LYS A 23 8.81 -9.65 -0.32
CA LYS A 23 7.47 -10.24 -0.25
C LYS A 23 7.24 -11.16 -1.44
N ARG A 24 6.71 -12.34 -1.19
CA ARG A 24 6.24 -13.25 -2.22
C ARG A 24 4.93 -13.86 -1.75
N THR A 25 3.84 -13.63 -2.47
CA THR A 25 2.53 -14.09 -2.00
C THR A 25 1.53 -14.17 -3.16
N SER A 26 0.53 -15.01 -3.00
CA SER A 26 -0.66 -15.06 -3.86
C SER A 26 -1.90 -14.59 -3.11
N GLN A 27 -1.70 -13.92 -1.97
CA GLN A 27 -2.77 -13.44 -1.11
C GLN A 27 -2.54 -11.98 -0.75
N SER A 28 -3.63 -11.24 -0.55
CA SER A 28 -3.56 -9.91 0.05
C SER A 28 -3.22 -10.02 1.54
N TRP A 29 -2.98 -8.86 2.18
CA TRP A 29 -2.55 -8.83 3.58
C TRP A 29 -3.55 -9.47 4.54
N ASP A 30 -4.83 -9.52 4.16
CA ASP A 30 -5.89 -10.10 4.98
C ASP A 30 -6.09 -11.60 4.76
N GLY A 31 -5.28 -12.22 3.90
CA GLY A 31 -5.33 -13.64 3.62
C GLY A 31 -6.24 -14.05 2.48
N ASP A 32 -6.89 -13.10 1.82
CA ASP A 32 -7.75 -13.43 0.68
C ASP A 32 -6.92 -13.76 -0.56
N PRO A 33 -7.28 -14.79 -1.33
CA PRO A 33 -6.59 -15.10 -2.58
C PRO A 33 -6.68 -13.93 -3.55
N LEU A 34 -5.58 -13.63 -4.23
CA LEU A 34 -5.59 -12.65 -5.30
C LEU A 34 -6.34 -13.21 -6.51
N PRO A 35 -7.06 -12.35 -7.25
CA PRO A 35 -7.70 -12.77 -8.49
C PRO A 35 -6.66 -12.99 -9.59
N ASP A 36 -7.11 -13.57 -10.71
CA ASP A 36 -6.29 -13.67 -11.90
C ASP A 36 -5.89 -12.29 -12.41
N TYR A 37 -4.81 -12.21 -13.16
CA TYR A 37 -4.42 -10.98 -13.83
C TYR A 37 -5.52 -10.50 -14.78
N PRO A 38 -5.65 -9.18 -14.99
CA PRO A 38 -6.54 -8.67 -16.02
C PRO A 38 -6.20 -9.27 -17.38
N LYS A 39 -7.22 -9.58 -18.18
CA LYS A 39 -7.03 -10.25 -19.48
C LYS A 39 -6.84 -9.28 -20.64
N GLY A 40 -7.12 -8.01 -20.43
CA GLY A 40 -6.96 -6.97 -21.44
C GLY A 40 -5.51 -6.52 -21.59
N LYS A 41 -5.32 -5.48 -22.40
CA LYS A 41 -3.99 -4.88 -22.57
C LYS A 41 -3.53 -4.30 -21.23
N PRO A 42 -2.34 -4.69 -20.75
CA PRO A 42 -1.87 -4.19 -19.46
C PRO A 42 -1.68 -2.67 -19.45
N GLU A 43 -2.10 -2.04 -18.38
CA GLU A 43 -1.81 -0.65 -18.10
C GLU A 43 -1.23 -0.62 -16.69
N LEU A 44 0.06 -0.34 -16.59
CA LEU A 44 0.76 -0.32 -15.30
C LEU A 44 0.77 1.11 -14.77
N VAL A 45 0.40 1.27 -13.52
CA VAL A 45 0.35 2.59 -12.88
C VAL A 45 1.14 2.54 -11.59
N VAL A 46 1.92 3.58 -11.35
CA VAL A 46 2.62 3.78 -10.07
C VAL A 46 2.09 5.07 -9.47
N MET A 47 1.57 4.97 -8.23
CA MET A 47 1.05 6.12 -7.50
C MET A 47 1.86 6.34 -6.24
N ARG A 48 2.25 7.58 -6.00
CA ARG A 48 2.84 7.95 -4.72
C ARG A 48 1.78 8.65 -3.88
N TYR A 49 1.48 8.06 -2.74
CA TYR A 49 0.56 8.63 -1.77
C TYR A 49 1.37 9.29 -0.66
N ILE A 50 0.99 10.50 -0.32
CA ILE A 50 1.57 11.22 0.81
C ILE A 50 0.43 11.52 1.77
N PHE A 51 0.51 10.95 2.98
CA PHE A 51 -0.51 11.15 4.01
C PHE A 51 0.08 12.07 5.07
N PRO A 52 -0.40 13.30 5.18
CA PRO A 52 -0.05 14.14 6.33
C PRO A 52 -0.39 13.44 7.64
N VAL A 53 0.28 13.83 8.72
CA VAL A 53 0.00 13.27 10.04
C VAL A 53 -1.49 13.44 10.38
N GLY A 54 -2.11 12.35 10.84
CA GLY A 54 -3.52 12.34 11.23
C GLY A 54 -4.52 12.24 10.09
N SER A 55 -4.05 12.18 8.83
CA SER A 55 -4.96 12.11 7.69
C SER A 55 -5.47 10.69 7.46
N LYS A 56 -6.65 10.60 6.84
CA LYS A 56 -7.29 9.34 6.46
C LYS A 56 -7.71 9.40 5.00
N LEU A 57 -7.44 8.32 4.29
CA LEU A 57 -7.99 8.13 2.96
C LEU A 57 -9.40 7.51 3.11
N PRO A 58 -10.43 8.09 2.47
CA PRO A 58 -11.81 7.59 2.64
C PRO A 58 -12.00 6.14 2.23
N TRP A 59 -13.12 5.56 2.68
CA TRP A 59 -13.49 4.19 2.33
C TRP A 59 -13.55 4.00 0.82
N HIS A 60 -12.89 2.96 0.33
CA HIS A 60 -12.83 2.65 -1.10
C HIS A 60 -12.48 1.18 -1.29
N HIS A 61 -12.60 0.69 -2.54
CA HIS A 61 -12.05 -0.59 -2.90
C HIS A 61 -11.25 -0.45 -4.20
N HIS A 62 -10.36 -1.41 -4.43
CA HIS A 62 -9.58 -1.49 -5.67
C HIS A 62 -10.12 -2.64 -6.53
N PRO A 63 -10.53 -2.37 -7.78
CA PRO A 63 -10.95 -3.45 -8.68
C PRO A 63 -9.78 -4.22 -9.29
N VAL A 64 -8.54 -3.79 -9.04
CA VAL A 64 -7.33 -4.41 -9.63
C VAL A 64 -6.31 -4.73 -8.55
N ILE A 65 -5.40 -5.67 -8.88
CA ILE A 65 -4.30 -6.03 -8.00
C ILE A 65 -3.40 -4.80 -7.80
N ASN A 66 -3.06 -4.53 -6.56
CA ASN A 66 -2.11 -3.46 -6.24
C ASN A 66 -1.29 -3.84 -5.01
N TYR A 67 -0.04 -3.40 -5.03
CA TYR A 67 0.92 -3.69 -3.98
C TYR A 67 1.96 -2.59 -3.96
N GLY A 68 2.63 -2.43 -2.85
CA GLY A 68 3.58 -1.35 -2.75
C GLY A 68 4.54 -1.45 -1.59
N ILE A 69 5.29 -0.37 -1.41
CA ILE A 69 6.31 -0.26 -0.37
C ILE A 69 6.11 1.03 0.37
N LEU A 70 6.10 0.95 1.70
CA LEU A 70 6.07 2.12 2.56
C LEU A 70 7.50 2.62 2.76
N HIS A 71 7.76 3.84 2.34
CA HIS A 71 9.10 4.44 2.45
C HIS A 71 9.29 5.18 3.76
N GLN A 72 8.23 5.75 4.31
CA GLN A 72 8.30 6.54 5.53
C GLN A 72 6.98 6.49 6.27
N GLY A 73 7.06 6.53 7.58
CA GLY A 73 5.90 6.65 8.44
C GLY A 73 5.29 5.32 8.84
N GLU A 74 4.08 5.39 9.35
CA GLU A 74 3.31 4.22 9.78
C GLU A 74 1.90 4.35 9.22
N LEU A 75 1.49 3.35 8.46
CA LEU A 75 0.18 3.32 7.81
C LEU A 75 -0.67 2.23 8.44
N THR A 76 -1.87 2.58 8.84
CA THR A 76 -2.86 1.61 9.31
C THR A 76 -3.94 1.45 8.25
N ILE A 77 -4.14 0.21 7.79
CA ILE A 77 -5.18 -0.13 6.83
C ILE A 77 -6.29 -0.84 7.59
N ILE A 78 -7.51 -0.39 7.39
CA ILE A 78 -8.68 -0.92 8.10
C ILE A 78 -9.71 -1.37 7.07
N ARG A 79 -10.08 -2.66 7.11
CA ARG A 79 -11.17 -3.21 6.31
C ARG A 79 -12.50 -2.85 6.97
N ASP A 80 -13.58 -2.82 6.18
CA ASP A 80 -14.89 -2.37 6.67
C ASP A 80 -15.47 -3.27 7.78
N ASP A 81 -14.97 -4.50 7.94
CA ASP A 81 -15.35 -5.39 9.04
C ASP A 81 -14.45 -5.22 10.27
N GLY A 82 -13.51 -4.27 10.24
CA GLY A 82 -12.61 -3.97 11.36
C GLY A 82 -11.27 -4.67 11.32
N LYS A 83 -11.04 -5.58 10.38
CA LYS A 83 -9.74 -6.24 10.25
C LYS A 83 -8.69 -5.20 9.88
N THR A 84 -7.55 -5.24 10.55
CA THR A 84 -6.56 -4.15 10.49
C THR A 84 -5.16 -4.67 10.23
N GLN A 85 -4.38 -3.92 9.47
CA GLN A 85 -2.97 -4.16 9.23
C GLN A 85 -2.20 -2.88 9.44
N VAL A 86 -1.12 -2.94 10.22
CA VAL A 86 -0.19 -1.83 10.38
C VAL A 86 1.04 -2.12 9.53
N VAL A 87 1.41 -1.16 8.69
CA VAL A 87 2.58 -1.25 7.80
C VAL A 87 3.60 -0.24 8.27
N HIS A 88 4.85 -0.66 8.39
CA HIS A 88 5.97 0.19 8.82
C HIS A 88 6.90 0.50 7.66
N ALA A 89 7.70 1.56 7.81
CA ALA A 89 8.67 1.96 6.80
C ALA A 89 9.60 0.79 6.44
N GLY A 90 9.81 0.59 5.15
CA GLY A 90 10.63 -0.50 4.60
C GLY A 90 9.85 -1.77 4.30
N GLU A 91 8.59 -1.84 4.71
CA GLU A 91 7.76 -3.03 4.49
C GLU A 91 6.96 -2.95 3.21
N ALA A 92 6.74 -4.10 2.59
CA ALA A 92 5.86 -4.25 1.44
C ALA A 92 4.46 -4.66 1.90
N VAL A 93 3.45 -4.20 1.18
CA VAL A 93 2.07 -4.55 1.45
C VAL A 93 1.36 -4.92 0.17
N VAL A 94 0.56 -5.99 0.20
CA VAL A 94 -0.31 -6.38 -0.92
C VAL A 94 -1.74 -6.07 -0.51
N GLU A 95 -2.36 -5.14 -1.24
CA GLU A 95 -3.70 -4.68 -0.93
C GLU A 95 -4.77 -5.69 -1.34
N MET A 96 -5.94 -5.52 -0.74
CA MET A 96 -7.11 -6.33 -1.07
C MET A 96 -7.69 -5.89 -2.41
N VAL A 97 -8.25 -6.85 -3.13
CA VAL A 97 -8.98 -6.57 -4.37
C VAL A 97 -10.47 -6.79 -4.09
N GLY A 98 -11.27 -5.73 -4.30
CA GLY A 98 -12.70 -5.77 -4.10
C GLY A 98 -13.18 -5.51 -2.68
N SER A 99 -12.33 -5.59 -1.68
CA SER A 99 -12.73 -5.36 -0.28
C SER A 99 -12.64 -3.88 0.07
N VAL A 100 -13.70 -3.37 0.70
CA VAL A 100 -13.77 -1.97 1.12
C VAL A 100 -12.87 -1.74 2.32
N HIS A 101 -12.05 -0.72 2.24
CA HIS A 101 -11.10 -0.37 3.29
C HIS A 101 -10.78 1.12 3.28
N CYS A 102 -10.11 1.56 4.32
CA CYS A 102 -9.52 2.89 4.38
C CYS A 102 -8.10 2.79 4.92
N GLY A 103 -7.30 3.82 4.63
CA GLY A 103 -5.95 3.94 5.16
C GLY A 103 -5.80 5.19 5.99
N MET A 104 -4.99 5.13 7.04
CA MET A 104 -4.75 6.29 7.87
C MET A 104 -3.30 6.37 8.30
N ASN A 105 -2.81 7.60 8.43
CA ASN A 105 -1.50 7.82 9.02
C ASN A 105 -1.65 7.72 10.54
N SER A 106 -1.12 6.64 11.10
CA SER A 106 -1.18 6.37 12.54
C SER A 106 0.12 6.73 13.26
N GLY A 107 1.06 7.32 12.55
CA GLY A 107 2.36 7.70 13.11
C GLY A 107 2.50 9.19 13.36
N ASP A 108 3.74 9.63 13.54
CA ASP A 108 4.09 11.00 13.91
C ASP A 108 4.82 11.77 12.79
N LYS A 109 4.90 11.21 11.60
CA LYS A 109 5.49 11.86 10.44
C LYS A 109 4.67 11.52 9.18
N PRO A 110 4.82 12.28 8.09
CA PRO A 110 4.09 11.97 6.86
C PRO A 110 4.36 10.55 6.37
N VAL A 111 3.31 9.89 5.92
CA VAL A 111 3.43 8.60 5.23
C VAL A 111 3.82 8.88 3.78
N ILE A 112 4.84 8.16 3.29
CA ILE A 112 5.21 8.15 1.88
C ILE A 112 5.11 6.71 1.40
N LEU A 113 4.14 6.45 0.53
CA LEU A 113 3.78 5.11 0.09
C LEU A 113 3.75 5.08 -1.44
N ASP A 114 4.50 4.15 -2.04
CA ASP A 114 4.41 3.91 -3.48
C ASP A 114 3.63 2.63 -3.73
N MET A 115 2.56 2.75 -4.52
CA MET A 115 1.70 1.64 -4.90
C MET A 115 1.76 1.39 -6.39
N PHE A 116 1.83 0.12 -6.75
CA PHE A 116 1.91 -0.37 -8.13
C PHE A 116 0.60 -1.07 -8.46
N TYR A 117 -0.05 -0.67 -9.54
CA TYR A 117 -1.34 -1.22 -9.96
C TYR A 117 -1.16 -2.02 -11.24
N LEU A 118 -1.64 -3.25 -11.22
CA LEU A 118 -1.70 -4.11 -12.41
C LEU A 118 -3.09 -3.96 -13.01
N SER A 119 -3.25 -2.96 -13.88
CA SER A 119 -4.54 -2.59 -14.45
C SER A 119 -4.62 -2.90 -15.93
N GLN A 120 -5.71 -2.52 -16.55
CA GLN A 120 -5.92 -2.51 -17.99
C GLN A 120 -6.70 -1.25 -18.35
N GLU A 121 -6.65 -0.84 -19.61
CA GLU A 121 -7.36 0.35 -20.06
C GLU A 121 -8.85 0.28 -19.71
N GLY A 122 -9.40 1.39 -19.20
CA GLY A 122 -10.81 1.52 -18.87
C GLY A 122 -11.22 1.08 -17.48
N ILE A 123 -10.30 0.53 -16.67
CA ILE A 123 -10.61 0.13 -15.29
C ILE A 123 -10.09 1.19 -14.33
N PRO A 124 -10.94 1.74 -13.45
CA PRO A 124 -10.48 2.68 -12.43
C PRO A 124 -9.58 1.98 -11.40
N LEU A 125 -8.63 2.73 -10.83
CA LEU A 125 -7.72 2.19 -9.81
C LEU A 125 -8.41 2.04 -8.46
N ALA A 126 -9.41 2.86 -8.19
CA ALA A 126 -10.16 2.83 -6.93
C ALA A 126 -11.60 3.29 -7.17
N VAL A 127 -12.50 2.75 -6.38
CA VAL A 127 -13.92 3.12 -6.36
C VAL A 127 -14.26 3.59 -4.96
N GLN A 128 -14.76 4.82 -4.85
CA GLN A 128 -15.11 5.42 -3.56
C GLN A 128 -16.44 4.90 -3.03
N HIS A 129 -16.55 4.85 -1.71
CA HIS A 129 -17.76 4.41 -1.00
C HIS A 129 -18.26 5.52 -0.08
N PRO A 130 -18.78 6.63 -0.63
CA PRO A 130 -19.25 7.76 0.19
C PRO A 130 -20.46 7.42 1.06
N GLU A 131 -21.15 6.32 0.78
CA GLU A 131 -22.28 5.83 1.59
C GLU A 131 -21.83 5.34 2.97
N ILE A 132 -20.54 5.05 3.17
CA ILE A 132 -20.01 4.59 4.46
C ILE A 132 -19.44 5.80 5.20
N PRO A 133 -19.98 6.15 6.36
CA PRO A 133 -19.49 7.32 7.10
C PRO A 133 -18.08 7.09 7.64
N MET A 134 -17.25 8.12 7.56
CA MET A 134 -15.93 8.16 8.19
C MET A 134 -16.12 8.38 9.70
N LYS A 135 -15.43 7.56 10.48
CA LYS A 135 -15.43 7.72 11.95
C LYS A 135 -14.21 8.48 12.41
#